data_6f6bd4f98be034466ebcdd9fa48842c0
#
_entry.id   6f6bd4f98be034466ebcdd9fa48842c0
#
_cell.length_a   1.000
_cell.length_b   1.000
_cell.length_c   1.000
_cell.angle_alpha   90.00
_cell.angle_beta   90.00
_cell.angle_gamma   90.00
#
_symmetry.space_group_name_H-M   'P 1'
#
loop_
_entity.id
_entity.type
_entity.pdbx_description
1 polymer ?
#
loop_
_entity_poly.entity_id
_entity_poly.type
_entity_poly.pdbx_seq_one_letter_code
_entity_poly.pdbx_strand_id
1 'polypeptide(L)'
;MIVINNFDDYKALEGQMIGDSAWHMIDQDQINRFADATLDDQWIHTDKERAEKEGPFKSTIAHGYLTLSLIPYLWKQIADVRNVKMEINYGIENLKFGDAVPVNSEVKLQATVKSVINLKGTVKAVVEAKLLIKDHIKPAYTGDVVFLYHFL
;
A
#
# COMPACT_ATOMS: atom_id res chain seq x y z
N MET A 1 -12.17 11.17 4.39
CA MET A 1 -12.38 9.71 4.42
C MET A 1 -13.78 9.41 3.85
N ILE A 2 -13.83 8.59 2.83
CA ILE A 2 -15.09 8.18 2.16
C ILE A 2 -15.71 7.01 2.93
N VAL A 3 -17.04 7.02 3.09
CA VAL A 3 -17.77 5.92 3.75
C VAL A 3 -18.43 5.07 2.67
N ILE A 4 -18.23 3.76 2.75
CA ILE A 4 -18.78 2.76 1.82
C ILE A 4 -19.56 1.76 2.65
N ASN A 5 -20.90 1.76 2.56
CA ASN A 5 -21.75 0.91 3.39
C ASN A 5 -22.19 -0.39 2.70
N ASN A 6 -22.14 -0.43 1.37
CA ASN A 6 -22.65 -1.52 0.54
C ASN A 6 -22.03 -1.49 -0.85
N PHE A 7 -22.44 -2.44 -1.70
CA PHE A 7 -22.01 -2.54 -3.07
C PHE A 7 -22.32 -1.28 -3.90
N ASP A 8 -23.52 -0.71 -3.75
CA ASP A 8 -23.95 0.43 -4.58
C ASP A 8 -23.14 1.69 -4.27
N ASP A 9 -22.84 1.95 -2.99
CA ASP A 9 -21.95 3.03 -2.58
C ASP A 9 -20.56 2.87 -3.20
N TYR A 10 -20.03 1.63 -3.18
CA TYR A 10 -18.72 1.34 -3.75
C TYR A 10 -18.73 1.47 -5.28
N LYS A 11 -19.76 0.96 -5.92
CA LYS A 11 -19.93 1.04 -7.38
C LYS A 11 -20.00 2.47 -7.89
N ALA A 12 -20.61 3.36 -7.12
CA ALA A 12 -20.70 4.78 -7.46
C ALA A 12 -19.33 5.49 -7.51
N LEU A 13 -18.29 4.92 -6.90
CA LEU A 13 -16.93 5.46 -6.91
C LEU A 13 -16.09 5.01 -8.11
N GLU A 14 -16.62 4.10 -8.93
CA GLU A 14 -15.88 3.53 -10.06
C GLU A 14 -15.42 4.64 -11.02
N GLY A 15 -14.14 4.60 -11.38
CA GLY A 15 -13.48 5.59 -12.23
C GLY A 15 -12.99 6.84 -11.50
N GLN A 16 -13.18 6.94 -10.18
CA GLN A 16 -12.83 8.14 -9.43
C GLN A 16 -11.54 7.96 -8.60
N MET A 17 -10.70 8.97 -8.59
CA MET A 17 -9.64 9.13 -7.61
C MET A 17 -10.29 9.60 -6.30
N ILE A 18 -10.21 8.77 -5.26
CA ILE A 18 -10.99 8.95 -4.03
C ILE A 18 -10.20 9.57 -2.87
N GLY A 19 -8.91 9.73 -3.03
CA GLY A 19 -8.10 10.49 -2.08
C GLY A 19 -6.75 9.87 -1.75
N ASP A 20 -6.12 10.48 -0.77
CA ASP A 20 -4.81 10.13 -0.26
C ASP A 20 -4.91 9.75 1.23
N SER A 21 -4.04 8.85 1.68
CA SER A 21 -3.79 8.64 3.11
C SER A 21 -3.02 9.81 3.73
N ALA A 22 -2.90 9.83 5.05
CA ALA A 22 -1.88 10.65 5.71
C ALA A 22 -0.47 10.18 5.32
N TRP A 23 0.52 11.04 5.49
CA TRP A 23 1.93 10.67 5.40
C TRP A 23 2.30 9.72 6.55
N HIS A 24 3.02 8.65 6.21
CA HIS A 24 3.53 7.66 7.16
C HIS A 24 5.04 7.57 7.03
N MET A 25 5.78 7.75 8.12
CA MET A 25 7.23 7.60 8.15
C MET A 25 7.59 6.13 8.31
N ILE A 26 8.45 5.63 7.44
CA ILE A 26 9.04 4.30 7.55
C ILE A 26 10.43 4.45 8.18
N ASP A 27 10.54 4.15 9.46
CA ASP A 27 11.79 4.21 10.21
C ASP A 27 12.54 2.86 10.22
N GLN A 28 13.76 2.86 10.75
CA GLN A 28 14.57 1.65 10.81
C GLN A 28 13.96 0.57 11.72
N ASP A 29 13.26 0.97 12.78
CA ASP A 29 12.60 0.00 13.67
C ASP A 29 11.50 -0.78 12.93
N GLN A 30 10.69 -0.11 12.12
CA GLN A 30 9.67 -0.77 11.30
C GLN A 30 10.30 -1.71 10.26
N ILE A 31 11.38 -1.29 9.62
CA ILE A 31 12.13 -2.12 8.65
C ILE A 31 12.69 -3.35 9.35
N ASN A 32 13.31 -3.19 10.51
CA ASN A 32 13.88 -4.32 11.27
C ASN A 32 12.80 -5.30 11.72
N ARG A 33 11.66 -4.82 12.17
CA ARG A 33 10.51 -5.68 12.56
C ARG A 33 9.95 -6.46 11.37
N PHE A 34 9.90 -5.85 10.19
CA PHE A 34 9.50 -6.55 8.98
C PHE A 34 10.53 -7.61 8.58
N ALA A 35 11.82 -7.29 8.66
CA ALA A 35 12.90 -8.25 8.41
C ALA A 35 12.80 -9.46 9.35
N ASP A 36 12.56 -9.23 10.64
CA ASP A 36 12.41 -10.30 11.64
C ASP A 36 11.17 -11.16 11.36
N ALA A 37 10.05 -10.54 10.99
CA ALA A 37 8.80 -11.25 10.73
C ALA A 37 8.83 -12.10 9.47
N THR A 38 9.56 -11.67 8.44
CA THR A 38 9.63 -12.32 7.12
C THR A 38 10.92 -13.11 6.89
N LEU A 39 11.91 -12.94 7.75
CA LEU A 39 13.25 -13.51 7.63
C LEU A 39 14.04 -12.97 6.43
N ASP A 40 13.64 -11.82 5.90
CA ASP A 40 14.38 -11.07 4.88
C ASP A 40 15.28 -10.03 5.56
N ASP A 41 16.45 -10.47 5.96
CA ASP A 41 17.43 -9.68 6.71
C ASP A 41 18.60 -9.17 5.85
N GLN A 42 18.38 -9.04 4.54
CA GLN A 42 19.41 -8.55 3.63
C GLN A 42 20.00 -7.22 4.12
N TRP A 43 21.31 -7.09 4.00
CA TRP A 43 22.08 -5.96 4.53
C TRP A 43 21.63 -4.58 4.03
N ILE A 44 21.07 -4.50 2.82
CA ILE A 44 20.56 -3.22 2.27
C ILE A 44 19.39 -2.66 3.11
N HIS A 45 18.72 -3.50 3.91
CA HIS A 45 17.62 -3.10 4.77
C HIS A 45 18.03 -2.95 6.24
N THR A 46 19.03 -3.73 6.69
CA THR A 46 19.27 -3.94 8.13
C THR A 46 20.64 -3.46 8.60
N ASP A 47 21.64 -3.33 7.73
CA ASP A 47 23.00 -2.93 8.09
C ASP A 47 23.29 -1.50 7.63
N LYS A 48 23.14 -0.57 8.56
CA LYS A 48 23.31 0.88 8.29
C LYS A 48 24.73 1.20 7.80
N GLU A 49 25.76 0.69 8.47
CA GLU A 49 27.15 1.00 8.12
C GLU A 49 27.50 0.51 6.71
N ARG A 50 27.12 -0.72 6.42
CA ARG A 50 27.36 -1.32 5.13
C ARG A 50 26.55 -0.63 4.03
N ALA A 51 25.30 -0.29 4.28
CA ALA A 51 24.45 0.42 3.34
C ALA A 51 25.03 1.81 2.99
N GLU A 52 25.57 2.53 3.98
CA GLU A 52 26.20 3.84 3.76
C GLU A 52 27.50 3.74 2.94
N LYS A 53 28.30 2.71 3.19
CA LYS A 53 29.61 2.51 2.53
C LYS A 53 29.49 1.89 1.14
N GLU A 54 28.73 0.81 1.01
CA GLU A 54 28.70 -0.04 -0.18
C GLU A 54 27.38 0.08 -0.96
N GLY A 55 26.31 0.54 -0.31
CA GLY A 55 24.98 0.61 -0.93
C GLY A 55 24.84 1.74 -1.95
N PRO A 56 24.04 1.53 -3.01
CA PRO A 56 23.83 2.54 -4.05
C PRO A 56 22.98 3.73 -3.56
N PHE A 57 22.24 3.55 -2.48
CA PHE A 57 21.32 4.58 -1.94
C PHE A 57 21.94 5.40 -0.80
N LYS A 58 23.13 5.03 -0.33
CA LYS A 58 23.85 5.67 0.78
C LYS A 58 23.09 5.68 2.11
N SER A 59 22.11 4.82 2.24
CA SER A 59 21.32 4.55 3.44
C SER A 59 20.69 3.18 3.33
N THR A 60 20.15 2.65 4.41
CA THR A 60 19.22 1.52 4.31
C THR A 60 17.94 1.95 3.59
N ILE A 61 17.27 0.98 2.99
CA ILE A 61 16.00 1.17 2.30
C ILE A 61 14.95 0.21 2.84
N ALA A 62 13.68 0.61 2.76
CA ALA A 62 12.58 -0.29 3.08
C ALA A 62 12.48 -1.43 2.06
N HIS A 63 12.08 -2.61 2.54
CA HIS A 63 11.71 -3.71 1.64
C HIS A 63 10.55 -3.25 0.75
N GLY A 64 10.61 -3.56 -0.54
CA GLY A 64 9.47 -3.33 -1.42
C GLY A 64 8.20 -4.01 -0.91
N TYR A 65 8.31 -5.21 -0.36
CA TYR A 65 7.19 -5.94 0.23
C TYR A 65 6.69 -5.35 1.55
N LEU A 66 7.51 -4.66 2.33
CA LEU A 66 7.03 -3.87 3.45
C LEU A 66 6.11 -2.75 2.96
N THR A 67 6.53 -2.02 1.94
CA THR A 67 5.73 -0.92 1.38
C THR A 67 4.38 -1.40 0.83
N LEU A 68 4.34 -2.58 0.20
CA LEU A 68 3.09 -3.22 -0.21
C LEU A 68 2.23 -3.63 0.98
N SER A 69 2.82 -4.17 2.02
CA SER A 69 2.12 -4.62 3.24
C SER A 69 1.47 -3.48 4.02
N LEU A 70 1.86 -2.22 3.77
CA LEU A 70 1.23 -1.03 4.34
C LEU A 70 -0.10 -0.66 3.67
N ILE A 71 -0.43 -1.22 2.50
CA ILE A 71 -1.64 -0.89 1.75
C ILE A 71 -2.91 -0.97 2.62
N PRO A 72 -3.19 -2.06 3.36
CA PRO A 72 -4.41 -2.14 4.15
C PRO A 72 -4.51 -1.07 5.25
N TYR A 73 -3.39 -0.74 5.87
CA TYR A 73 -3.32 0.32 6.89
C TYR A 73 -3.60 1.70 6.28
N LEU A 74 -2.97 2.01 5.16
CA LEU A 74 -3.12 3.30 4.49
C LEU A 74 -4.50 3.42 3.80
N TRP A 75 -5.02 2.33 3.26
CA TRP A 75 -6.34 2.26 2.65
C TRP A 75 -7.46 2.64 3.62
N LYS A 76 -7.39 2.14 4.86
CA LYS A 76 -8.38 2.47 5.92
C LYS A 76 -8.42 3.95 6.30
N GLN A 77 -7.41 4.73 5.93
CA GLN A 77 -7.42 6.18 6.13
C GLN A 77 -8.13 6.91 4.99
N ILE A 78 -8.28 6.29 3.83
CA ILE A 78 -8.95 6.84 2.65
C ILE A 78 -10.43 6.45 2.65
N ALA A 79 -10.72 5.16 2.89
CA ALA A 79 -12.06 4.60 2.84
C ALA A 79 -12.40 3.82 4.11
N ASP A 80 -13.58 4.13 4.66
CA ASP A 80 -14.21 3.40 5.76
C ASP A 80 -15.27 2.47 5.18
N VAL A 81 -14.89 1.21 4.94
CA VAL A 81 -15.81 0.20 4.39
C VAL A 81 -16.54 -0.48 5.54
N ARG A 82 -17.85 -0.28 5.62
CA ARG A 82 -18.72 -0.72 6.72
C ARG A 82 -19.57 -1.91 6.32
N ASN A 83 -20.24 -2.49 7.33
CA ASN A 83 -21.15 -3.62 7.14
C ASN A 83 -20.49 -4.81 6.45
N VAL A 84 -19.21 -5.03 6.73
CA VAL A 84 -18.41 -6.08 6.13
C VAL A 84 -18.22 -7.21 7.13
N LYS A 85 -18.55 -8.41 6.71
CA LYS A 85 -18.23 -9.63 7.47
C LYS A 85 -16.74 -9.97 7.36
N MET A 86 -16.17 -9.75 6.19
CA MET A 86 -14.78 -10.09 5.88
C MET A 86 -14.26 -9.29 4.71
N GLU A 87 -13.00 -8.87 4.82
CA GLU A 87 -12.21 -8.24 3.76
C GLU A 87 -11.00 -9.13 3.46
N ILE A 88 -10.71 -9.37 2.20
CA ILE A 88 -9.60 -10.22 1.76
C ILE A 88 -8.70 -9.43 0.82
N ASN A 89 -7.40 -9.40 1.11
CA ASN A 89 -6.37 -8.96 0.18
C ASN A 89 -6.15 -10.08 -0.84
N TYR A 90 -6.82 -10.00 -1.99
CA TYR A 90 -6.89 -11.09 -2.95
C TYR A 90 -5.70 -11.12 -3.91
N GLY A 91 -5.20 -9.96 -4.32
CA GLY A 91 -4.08 -9.90 -5.23
C GLY A 91 -3.68 -8.47 -5.61
N ILE A 92 -2.61 -8.38 -6.38
CA ILE A 92 -2.13 -7.14 -6.99
C ILE A 92 -1.79 -7.46 -8.44
N GLU A 93 -2.39 -6.71 -9.36
CA GLU A 93 -2.14 -6.81 -10.79
C GLU A 93 -1.35 -5.59 -11.27
N ASN A 94 -0.59 -5.74 -12.36
CA ASN A 94 0.16 -4.65 -13.00
C ASN A 94 1.08 -3.89 -12.03
N LEU A 95 1.67 -4.59 -11.07
CA LEU A 95 2.57 -4.00 -10.10
C LEU A 95 3.90 -3.61 -10.77
N LYS A 96 4.29 -2.34 -10.56
CA LYS A 96 5.60 -1.80 -10.96
C LYS A 96 6.23 -1.08 -9.79
N PHE A 97 7.36 -1.56 -9.31
CA PHE A 97 8.20 -0.82 -8.39
C PHE A 97 8.90 0.33 -9.13
N GLY A 98 8.96 1.48 -8.47
CA GLY A 98 9.67 2.68 -8.93
C GLY A 98 10.88 2.97 -8.05
N ASP A 99 10.88 4.13 -7.40
CA ASP A 99 11.99 4.53 -6.55
C ASP A 99 12.04 3.67 -5.27
N ALA A 100 13.26 3.35 -4.83
CA ALA A 100 13.50 2.80 -3.51
C ALA A 100 13.07 3.81 -2.42
N VAL A 101 12.57 3.31 -1.30
CA VAL A 101 12.17 4.14 -0.16
C VAL A 101 13.29 4.15 0.87
N PRO A 102 14.09 5.23 0.96
CA PRO A 102 15.12 5.35 1.99
C PRO A 102 14.52 5.33 3.40
N VAL A 103 15.29 4.83 4.36
CA VAL A 103 14.91 4.90 5.77
C VAL A 103 14.55 6.34 6.17
N ASN A 104 13.56 6.49 7.05
CA ASN A 104 13.00 7.77 7.51
C ASN A 104 12.30 8.61 6.43
N SER A 105 11.99 8.02 5.28
CA SER A 105 11.13 8.66 4.29
C SER A 105 9.67 8.61 4.73
N GLU A 106 8.92 9.64 4.35
CA GLU A 106 7.45 9.65 4.49
C GLU A 106 6.81 9.18 3.18
N VAL A 107 5.85 8.30 3.29
CA VAL A 107 5.07 7.76 2.16
C VAL A 107 3.58 8.00 2.37
N LYS A 108 2.82 8.10 1.29
CA LYS A 108 1.35 8.12 1.33
C LYS A 108 0.76 7.35 0.16
N LEU A 109 -0.37 6.73 0.41
CA LEU A 109 -1.14 6.02 -0.59
C LEU A 109 -2.10 6.98 -1.28
N GLN A 110 -2.11 6.98 -2.60
CA GLN A 110 -3.15 7.60 -3.43
C GLN A 110 -3.96 6.49 -4.08
N ALA A 111 -5.29 6.60 -4.04
CA ALA A 111 -6.19 5.55 -4.47
C ALA A 111 -7.21 6.02 -5.52
N THR A 112 -7.35 5.22 -6.58
CA THR A 112 -8.38 5.38 -7.62
C THR A 112 -9.16 4.08 -7.74
N VAL A 113 -10.48 4.14 -7.61
CA VAL A 113 -11.33 2.95 -7.80
C VAL A 113 -11.46 2.68 -9.30
N LYS A 114 -10.93 1.55 -9.76
CA LYS A 114 -10.96 1.18 -11.19
C LYS A 114 -12.21 0.40 -11.58
N SER A 115 -12.57 -0.60 -10.78
CA SER A 115 -13.76 -1.41 -11.04
C SER A 115 -14.34 -2.02 -9.77
N VAL A 116 -15.64 -2.17 -9.74
CA VAL A 116 -16.38 -2.80 -8.64
C VAL A 116 -17.42 -3.75 -9.22
N ILE A 117 -17.31 -5.03 -8.89
CA ILE A 117 -18.17 -6.09 -9.45
C ILE A 117 -18.74 -6.93 -8.31
N ASN A 118 -20.04 -7.22 -8.38
CA ASN A 118 -20.69 -8.15 -7.46
C ASN A 118 -20.64 -9.57 -8.03
N LEU A 119 -19.92 -10.45 -7.36
CA LEU A 119 -19.77 -11.85 -7.70
C LEU A 119 -20.71 -12.70 -6.80
N LYS A 120 -22.00 -12.51 -6.93
CA LYS A 120 -23.03 -13.27 -6.17
C LYS A 120 -22.83 -13.19 -4.64
N GLY A 121 -22.66 -11.98 -4.11
CA GLY A 121 -22.50 -11.73 -2.67
C GLY A 121 -21.06 -11.46 -2.23
N THR A 122 -20.07 -11.70 -3.11
CA THR A 122 -18.70 -11.24 -2.91
C THR A 122 -18.44 -10.05 -3.84
N VAL A 123 -18.08 -8.92 -3.28
CA VAL A 123 -17.74 -7.73 -4.05
C VAL A 123 -16.25 -7.73 -4.34
N LYS A 124 -15.90 -7.78 -5.62
CA LYS A 124 -14.51 -7.61 -6.09
C LYS A 124 -14.30 -6.14 -6.42
N ALA A 125 -13.40 -5.47 -5.71
CA ALA A 125 -12.98 -4.11 -5.99
C ALA A 125 -11.53 -4.07 -6.46
N VAL A 126 -11.28 -3.41 -7.58
CA VAL A 126 -9.93 -3.14 -8.09
C VAL A 126 -9.63 -1.67 -7.86
N VAL A 127 -8.59 -1.41 -7.07
CA VAL A 127 -8.16 -0.07 -6.70
C VAL A 127 -6.74 0.15 -7.20
N GLU A 128 -6.55 1.12 -8.09
CA GLU A 128 -5.20 1.56 -8.44
C GLU A 128 -4.59 2.24 -7.22
N ALA A 129 -3.49 1.67 -6.75
CA ALA A 129 -2.70 2.16 -5.64
C ALA A 129 -1.40 2.75 -6.15
N LYS A 130 -1.12 3.98 -5.76
CA LYS A 130 0.16 4.65 -6.01
C LYS A 130 0.75 5.05 -4.67
N LEU A 131 1.91 4.51 -4.32
CA LEU A 131 2.61 4.92 -3.10
C LEU A 131 3.59 6.04 -3.44
N LEU A 132 3.28 7.24 -2.99
CA LEU A 132 4.12 8.41 -3.17
C LEU A 132 5.18 8.49 -2.08
N ILE A 133 6.38 8.93 -2.43
CA ILE A 133 7.46 9.23 -1.50
C ILE A 133 7.60 10.74 -1.47
N LYS A 134 7.60 11.33 -0.28
CA LYS A 134 7.73 12.78 -0.11
C LYS A 134 9.02 13.28 -0.74
N ASP A 135 8.94 14.36 -1.50
CA ASP A 135 10.05 14.99 -2.22
C ASP A 135 10.66 14.13 -3.34
N HIS A 136 9.99 13.05 -3.76
CA HIS A 136 10.35 12.27 -4.93
C HIS A 136 9.37 12.52 -6.08
N ILE A 137 9.88 12.52 -7.32
CA ILE A 137 9.06 12.64 -8.54
C ILE A 137 8.39 11.30 -8.85
N LYS A 138 9.14 10.20 -8.73
CA LYS A 138 8.64 8.85 -9.00
C LYS A 138 8.04 8.23 -7.74
N PRO A 139 6.91 7.49 -7.87
CA PRO A 139 6.36 6.73 -6.75
C PRO A 139 7.25 5.54 -6.38
N ALA A 140 7.06 5.02 -5.18
CA ALA A 140 7.66 3.75 -4.75
C ALA A 140 7.11 2.58 -5.55
N TYR A 141 5.83 2.60 -5.86
CA TYR A 141 5.17 1.67 -6.78
C TYR A 141 3.83 2.21 -7.28
N THR A 142 3.37 1.59 -8.36
CA THR A 142 1.98 1.64 -8.84
C THR A 142 1.49 0.22 -9.05
N GLY A 143 0.21 -0.04 -8.76
CA GLY A 143 -0.38 -1.36 -8.98
C GLY A 143 -1.88 -1.35 -8.78
N ASP A 144 -2.53 -2.36 -9.27
CA ASP A 144 -3.97 -2.56 -9.15
C ASP A 144 -4.25 -3.56 -8.03
N VAL A 145 -4.58 -3.07 -6.85
CA VAL A 145 -4.90 -3.90 -5.69
C VAL A 145 -6.30 -4.47 -5.85
N VAL A 146 -6.43 -5.77 -5.65
CA VAL A 146 -7.72 -6.47 -5.71
C VAL A 146 -8.16 -6.84 -4.32
N PHE A 147 -9.25 -6.22 -3.86
CA PHE A 147 -9.92 -6.54 -2.62
C PHE A 147 -11.18 -7.36 -2.87
N LEU A 148 -11.46 -8.30 -1.99
CA LEU A 148 -12.76 -8.96 -1.92
C LEU A 148 -13.47 -8.57 -0.62
N TYR A 149 -14.70 -8.11 -0.74
CA TYR A 149 -15.54 -7.75 0.39
C TYR A 149 -16.77 -8.64 0.46
N HIS A 150 -17.01 -9.18 1.65
CA HIS A 150 -18.27 -9.88 1.94
C HIS A 150 -19.11 -8.95 2.81
N PHE A 151 -20.05 -8.23 2.20
CA PHE A 151 -21.00 -7.41 2.93
C PHE A 151 -22.02 -8.26 3.69
N LEU A 152 -22.54 -7.72 4.81
CA LEU A 152 -23.56 -8.36 5.63
C LEU A 152 -24.92 -8.38 4.93
#